data_1b6174f7d5a86e937badeeaeb04e0f6f
#
_entry.id   1b6174f7d5a86e937badeeaeb04e0f6f
#
_cell.length_a   1.000
_cell.length_b   1.000
_cell.length_c   1.000
_cell.angle_alpha   90.00
_cell.angle_beta   90.00
_cell.angle_gamma   90.00
#
_symmetry.space_group_name_H-M   'P 1'
#
loop_
_entity.id
_entity.type
_entity.pdbx_description
1 polymer ?
#
loop_
_entity_poly.entity_id
_entity_poly.type
_entity_poly.pdbx_seq_one_letter_code
_entity_poly.pdbx_strand_id
1 'polypeptide(L)'
;GRAMGDAMPKYLNTSDTPAFNKRYTVFAANLLRKARGLTRVILVEGYMDVVALSQFGVEGVAATLGTALTPEQARLLHRFAPEVYIAYDGDRAGQKAILRGLEVLEGENVPVRVLDFPGGLDPDEFIRQEGLEAFQALKPISAVTYRMRREKERHDVSTEEGRIEYAKACAAILRGVKEPVELENHLRHLSVETGFSKEVLMQQIGAAPPPKVVTAAKREGFRQKAREVSQVDWTARTLLAVLATGRLPKDSVSPEEFEDPLLRSLCEGLLAGESAASLMERQTDDQGRAAVGDILSLNTDLDDDGLMRMAQDCLKKCASSVWKRRWT
;
A
#
# COMPACT_ATOMS: atom_id res chain seq x y z
N GLY A 1 -9.77 4.89 17.29
CA GLY A 1 -9.72 6.18 17.99
C GLY A 1 -8.32 6.76 18.01
N ARG A 2 -8.19 8.06 18.21
CA ARG A 2 -6.89 8.76 18.36
C ARG A 2 -6.56 8.85 19.85
N ALA A 3 -5.33 8.48 20.22
CA ALA A 3 -4.83 8.69 21.58
C ALA A 3 -4.71 10.19 21.88
N MET A 4 -5.05 10.58 23.12
CA MET A 4 -4.82 11.93 23.60
C MET A 4 -3.43 12.00 24.25
N GLY A 5 -2.65 13.03 23.91
CA GLY A 5 -1.26 13.19 24.37
C GLY A 5 -0.27 12.26 23.65
N ASP A 6 0.82 11.90 24.33
CA ASP A 6 1.99 11.19 23.75
C ASP A 6 1.84 9.66 23.73
N ALA A 7 0.65 9.13 23.98
CA ALA A 7 0.42 7.69 23.98
C ALA A 7 0.59 7.09 22.56
N MET A 8 1.31 5.98 22.47
CA MET A 8 1.49 5.22 21.22
C MET A 8 0.69 3.92 21.27
N PRO A 9 0.08 3.48 20.16
CA PRO A 9 0.02 4.15 18.86
C PRO A 9 -0.92 5.35 18.86
N LYS A 10 -0.60 6.40 18.06
CA LYS A 10 -1.47 7.60 17.90
C LYS A 10 -2.90 7.25 17.53
N TYR A 11 -3.08 6.22 16.72
CA TYR A 11 -4.39 5.75 16.26
C TYR A 11 -4.55 4.26 16.49
N LEU A 12 -5.64 3.89 17.13
CA LEU A 12 -6.08 2.51 17.22
C LEU A 12 -7.16 2.27 16.17
N ASN A 13 -6.80 1.56 15.13
CA ASN A 13 -7.72 1.16 14.06
C ASN A 13 -8.29 -0.23 14.37
N THR A 14 -9.51 -0.48 13.88
CA THR A 14 -10.16 -1.79 13.95
C THR A 14 -9.28 -2.86 13.25
N SER A 15 -9.18 -4.02 13.84
CA SER A 15 -8.59 -5.19 13.20
C SER A 15 -9.37 -5.57 11.93
N ASP A 16 -8.73 -6.31 11.02
CA ASP A 16 -9.44 -6.82 9.85
C ASP A 16 -10.55 -7.80 10.29
N THR A 17 -11.70 -7.67 9.68
CA THR A 17 -12.88 -8.52 9.91
C THR A 17 -13.44 -8.97 8.57
N PRO A 18 -14.39 -9.93 8.52
CA PRO A 18 -15.05 -10.29 7.28
C PRO A 18 -15.76 -9.12 6.57
N ALA A 19 -16.18 -8.10 7.34
CA ALA A 19 -16.83 -6.89 6.82
C ALA A 19 -15.87 -5.72 6.58
N PHE A 20 -14.68 -5.74 7.17
CA PHE A 20 -13.72 -4.66 7.10
C PHE A 20 -12.30 -5.21 6.90
N ASN A 21 -11.70 -4.84 5.78
CA ASN A 21 -10.31 -5.16 5.48
C ASN A 21 -9.62 -3.90 4.95
N LYS A 22 -8.58 -3.45 5.67
CA LYS A 22 -7.82 -2.23 5.36
C LYS A 22 -7.23 -2.24 3.96
N ARG A 23 -6.87 -3.42 3.45
CA ARG A 23 -6.29 -3.58 2.11
C ARG A 23 -7.24 -3.18 0.99
N TYR A 24 -8.55 -3.33 1.21
CA TYR A 24 -9.59 -3.07 0.20
C TYR A 24 -10.40 -1.81 0.50
N THR A 25 -10.17 -1.17 1.63
CA THR A 25 -10.99 -0.06 2.10
C THR A 25 -10.20 1.23 2.10
N VAL A 26 -10.82 2.32 1.65
CA VAL A 26 -10.34 3.68 1.84
C VAL A 26 -11.36 4.45 2.70
N PHE A 27 -10.86 5.33 3.57
CA PHE A 27 -11.73 6.21 4.35
C PHE A 27 -12.46 7.19 3.42
N ALA A 28 -13.69 7.51 3.72
CA ALA A 28 -14.59 8.36 2.94
C ALA A 28 -15.03 7.81 1.56
N ALA A 29 -14.80 6.52 1.24
CA ALA A 29 -15.31 5.89 0.01
C ALA A 29 -16.83 6.07 -0.18
N ASN A 30 -17.59 6.14 0.92
CA ASN A 30 -19.03 6.42 0.89
C ASN A 30 -19.35 7.84 0.41
N LEU A 31 -18.49 8.82 0.69
CA LEU A 31 -18.62 10.19 0.19
C LEU A 31 -18.25 10.27 -1.29
N LEU A 32 -17.15 9.60 -1.70
CA LEU A 32 -16.77 9.49 -3.11
C LEU A 32 -17.92 8.90 -3.94
N ARG A 33 -18.61 7.89 -3.42
CA ARG A 33 -19.75 7.24 -4.10
C ARG A 33 -20.96 8.18 -4.26
N LYS A 34 -21.15 9.10 -3.34
CA LYS A 34 -22.26 10.09 -3.38
C LYS A 34 -21.94 11.29 -4.26
N ALA A 35 -20.67 11.64 -4.39
CA ALA A 35 -20.25 12.71 -5.28
C ALA A 35 -20.45 12.30 -6.74
N ARG A 36 -20.93 13.24 -7.55
CA ARG A 36 -21.18 13.02 -8.98
C ARG A 36 -20.18 13.82 -9.80
N GLY A 37 -19.65 13.19 -10.86
CA GLY A 37 -18.79 13.89 -11.81
C GLY A 37 -17.42 14.28 -11.24
N LEU A 38 -16.88 13.50 -10.30
CA LEU A 38 -15.52 13.72 -9.79
C LEU A 38 -14.51 13.60 -10.94
N THR A 39 -13.73 14.64 -11.16
CA THR A 39 -12.62 14.62 -12.11
C THR A 39 -11.35 14.04 -11.51
N ARG A 40 -11.24 14.06 -10.18
CA ARG A 40 -10.10 13.54 -9.42
C ARG A 40 -10.52 13.06 -8.04
N VAL A 41 -9.75 12.14 -7.49
CA VAL A 41 -9.75 11.85 -6.04
C VAL A 41 -8.48 12.43 -5.44
N ILE A 42 -8.60 13.13 -4.32
CA ILE A 42 -7.49 13.61 -3.52
C ILE A 42 -7.23 12.60 -2.42
N LEU A 43 -6.08 11.94 -2.47
CA LEU A 43 -5.68 10.91 -1.54
C LEU A 43 -4.73 11.50 -0.49
N VAL A 44 -5.15 11.49 0.76
CA VAL A 44 -4.39 11.94 1.94
C VAL A 44 -3.97 10.76 2.82
N GLU A 45 -3.09 10.95 3.80
CA GLU A 45 -2.63 9.87 4.69
C GLU A 45 -3.65 9.54 5.77
N GLY A 46 -4.16 10.56 6.45
CA GLY A 46 -4.98 10.47 7.63
C GLY A 46 -6.46 10.78 7.39
N TYR A 47 -7.32 10.18 8.21
CA TYR A 47 -8.74 10.51 8.16
C TYR A 47 -9.05 11.90 8.74
N MET A 48 -8.16 12.49 9.55
CA MET A 48 -8.32 13.85 10.03
C MET A 48 -8.16 14.86 8.91
N ASP A 49 -7.22 14.61 7.97
CA ASP A 49 -7.07 15.45 6.78
C ASP A 49 -8.32 15.40 5.90
N VAL A 50 -8.93 14.21 5.76
CA VAL A 50 -10.22 14.10 5.06
C VAL A 50 -11.29 14.93 5.73
N VAL A 51 -11.40 14.86 7.06
CA VAL A 51 -12.39 15.62 7.81
C VAL A 51 -12.15 17.13 7.66
N ALA A 52 -10.90 17.58 7.82
CA ALA A 52 -10.54 18.98 7.68
C ALA A 52 -10.84 19.51 6.27
N LEU A 53 -10.30 18.84 5.24
CA LEU A 53 -10.53 19.26 3.85
C LEU A 53 -12.02 19.28 3.48
N SER A 54 -12.78 18.24 3.91
CA SER A 54 -14.22 18.18 3.67
C SER A 54 -14.98 19.29 4.40
N GLN A 55 -14.54 19.68 5.60
CA GLN A 55 -15.13 20.78 6.39
C GLN A 55 -14.97 22.13 5.68
N PHE A 56 -13.85 22.33 4.98
CA PHE A 56 -13.62 23.51 4.13
C PHE A 56 -14.27 23.41 2.74
N GLY A 57 -15.02 22.33 2.45
CA GLY A 57 -15.74 22.16 1.19
C GLY A 57 -14.94 21.54 0.06
N VAL A 58 -13.79 20.92 0.33
CA VAL A 58 -13.03 20.16 -0.67
C VAL A 58 -13.71 18.81 -0.91
N GLU A 59 -14.18 18.60 -2.14
CA GLU A 59 -14.81 17.35 -2.54
C GLU A 59 -13.81 16.35 -3.10
N GLY A 60 -14.16 15.07 -3.05
CA GLY A 60 -13.36 13.99 -3.64
C GLY A 60 -12.16 13.57 -2.80
N VAL A 61 -12.17 13.82 -1.49
CA VAL A 61 -11.08 13.47 -0.58
C VAL A 61 -11.27 12.07 0.01
N ALA A 62 -10.18 11.30 0.07
CA ALA A 62 -10.15 9.98 0.70
C ALA A 62 -8.80 9.73 1.38
N ALA A 63 -8.73 8.78 2.33
CA ALA A 63 -7.48 8.44 3.00
C ALA A 63 -7.23 6.93 3.02
N THR A 64 -5.93 6.56 3.07
CA THR A 64 -5.50 5.24 3.50
C THR A 64 -5.60 5.16 5.03
N LEU A 65 -5.98 4.02 5.58
CA LEU A 65 -6.26 3.89 7.01
C LEU A 65 -4.99 3.59 7.84
N GLY A 66 -3.98 4.45 7.75
CA GLY A 66 -2.71 4.27 8.48
C GLY A 66 -1.89 3.09 7.95
N THR A 67 -2.09 2.73 6.68
CA THR A 67 -1.33 1.70 5.95
C THR A 67 -0.85 2.27 4.63
N ALA A 68 0.23 1.71 4.08
CA ALA A 68 0.66 2.06 2.73
C ALA A 68 -0.47 1.76 1.72
N LEU A 69 -0.57 2.59 0.68
CA LEU A 69 -1.52 2.39 -0.42
C LEU A 69 -1.33 1.01 -1.06
N THR A 70 -2.43 0.30 -1.29
CA THR A 70 -2.42 -1.03 -1.91
C THR A 70 -2.90 -0.97 -3.37
N PRO A 71 -2.54 -1.95 -4.21
CA PRO A 71 -3.07 -2.06 -5.57
C PRO A 71 -4.61 -2.12 -5.63
N GLU A 72 -5.22 -2.76 -4.65
CA GLU A 72 -6.68 -2.88 -4.54
C GLU A 72 -7.34 -1.53 -4.27
N GLN A 73 -6.74 -0.74 -3.37
CA GLN A 73 -7.19 0.63 -3.09
C GLN A 73 -6.98 1.54 -4.30
N ALA A 74 -5.86 1.42 -5.03
CA ALA A 74 -5.62 2.16 -6.27
C ALA A 74 -6.72 1.90 -7.31
N ARG A 75 -7.06 0.63 -7.55
CA ARG A 75 -8.17 0.26 -8.44
C ARG A 75 -9.52 0.77 -7.95
N LEU A 76 -9.74 0.78 -6.63
CA LEU A 76 -10.96 1.33 -6.04
C LEU A 76 -11.08 2.83 -6.29
N LEU A 77 -10.00 3.59 -6.06
CA LEU A 77 -9.97 5.04 -6.27
C LEU A 77 -10.23 5.39 -7.75
N HIS A 78 -9.62 4.67 -8.68
CA HIS A 78 -9.81 4.88 -10.13
C HIS A 78 -11.26 4.65 -10.60
N ARG A 79 -12.05 3.86 -9.86
CA ARG A 79 -13.48 3.69 -10.16
C ARG A 79 -14.32 4.91 -9.80
N PHE A 80 -13.84 5.80 -8.94
CA PHE A 80 -14.54 7.02 -8.55
C PHE A 80 -14.19 8.22 -9.42
N ALA A 81 -12.95 8.30 -9.89
CA ALA A 81 -12.50 9.37 -10.76
C ALA A 81 -11.37 8.90 -11.68
N PRO A 82 -11.19 9.56 -12.86
CA PRO A 82 -10.17 9.17 -13.83
C PRO A 82 -8.72 9.42 -13.34
N GLU A 83 -8.52 10.31 -12.37
CA GLU A 83 -7.21 10.73 -11.90
C GLU A 83 -7.15 10.75 -10.36
N VAL A 84 -5.97 10.46 -9.81
CA VAL A 84 -5.71 10.52 -8.36
C VAL A 84 -4.63 11.56 -8.07
N TYR A 85 -4.89 12.46 -7.12
CA TYR A 85 -3.90 13.41 -6.61
C TYR A 85 -3.44 12.94 -5.23
N ILE A 86 -2.16 12.63 -5.09
CA ILE A 86 -1.57 12.33 -3.78
C ILE A 86 -1.28 13.65 -3.08
N ALA A 87 -1.82 13.81 -1.88
CA ALA A 87 -1.70 14.98 -1.02
C ALA A 87 -1.29 14.50 0.38
N TYR A 88 -0.05 13.98 0.49
CA TYR A 88 0.49 13.48 1.75
C TYR A 88 1.36 14.53 2.43
N ASP A 89 1.72 14.27 3.67
CA ASP A 89 2.53 15.17 4.48
C ASP A 89 3.88 15.51 3.83
N GLY A 90 4.34 16.73 3.99
CA GLY A 90 5.60 17.21 3.42
C GLY A 90 6.86 16.69 4.12
N ASP A 91 6.74 15.94 5.21
CA ASP A 91 7.85 15.39 5.97
C ASP A 91 8.57 14.24 5.25
N ARG A 92 9.69 13.75 5.81
CA ARG A 92 10.47 12.65 5.21
C ARG A 92 9.71 11.33 5.08
N ALA A 93 8.74 11.07 5.97
CA ALA A 93 7.95 9.85 5.95
C ALA A 93 6.90 9.94 4.84
N GLY A 94 6.16 11.06 4.77
CA GLY A 94 5.18 11.34 3.73
C GLY A 94 5.81 11.38 2.33
N GLN A 95 7.00 11.97 2.17
CA GLN A 95 7.75 11.94 0.90
C GLN A 95 8.04 10.50 0.42
N LYS A 96 8.42 9.60 1.32
CA LYS A 96 8.61 8.18 0.99
C LYS A 96 7.29 7.50 0.67
N ALA A 97 6.22 7.87 1.38
CA ALA A 97 4.89 7.35 1.13
C ALA A 97 4.36 7.81 -0.23
N ILE A 98 4.59 9.07 -0.63
CA ILE A 98 4.27 9.58 -1.98
C ILE A 98 4.97 8.74 -3.04
N LEU A 99 6.29 8.53 -2.95
CA LEU A 99 7.03 7.76 -3.96
C LEU A 99 6.48 6.33 -4.10
N ARG A 100 6.16 5.66 -2.99
CA ARG A 100 5.52 4.34 -3.01
C ARG A 100 4.10 4.39 -3.60
N GLY A 101 3.34 5.42 -3.25
CA GLY A 101 1.99 5.64 -3.79
C GLY A 101 2.00 5.82 -5.31
N LEU A 102 2.96 6.59 -5.83
CA LEU A 102 3.18 6.76 -7.27
C LEU A 102 3.47 5.42 -7.95
N GLU A 103 4.36 4.58 -7.40
CA GLU A 103 4.68 3.25 -7.95
C GLU A 103 3.44 2.34 -7.99
N VAL A 104 2.60 2.37 -6.96
CA VAL A 104 1.39 1.56 -6.88
C VAL A 104 0.35 2.02 -7.89
N LEU A 105 0.08 3.34 -7.96
CA LEU A 105 -0.92 3.90 -8.90
C LEU A 105 -0.49 3.69 -10.35
N GLU A 106 0.76 3.98 -10.70
CA GLU A 106 1.30 3.73 -12.04
C GLU A 106 1.30 2.24 -12.39
N GLY A 107 1.61 1.38 -11.43
CA GLY A 107 1.55 -0.08 -11.59
C GLY A 107 0.14 -0.62 -11.90
N GLU A 108 -0.89 0.09 -11.47
CA GLU A 108 -2.30 -0.19 -11.77
C GLU A 108 -2.84 0.63 -12.96
N ASN A 109 -1.99 1.38 -13.65
CA ASN A 109 -2.33 2.28 -14.76
C ASN A 109 -3.34 3.37 -14.36
N VAL A 110 -3.26 3.86 -13.13
CA VAL A 110 -4.09 4.96 -12.64
C VAL A 110 -3.34 6.28 -12.87
N PRO A 111 -3.89 7.22 -13.65
CA PRO A 111 -3.30 8.54 -13.78
C PRO A 111 -3.13 9.22 -12.43
N VAL A 112 -1.92 9.71 -12.15
CA VAL A 112 -1.59 10.25 -10.83
C VAL A 112 -0.79 11.54 -10.92
N ARG A 113 -1.11 12.47 -10.03
CA ARG A 113 -0.34 13.70 -9.78
C ARG A 113 -0.07 13.87 -8.29
N VAL A 114 0.78 14.79 -7.94
CA VAL A 114 1.12 15.13 -6.55
C VAL A 114 0.72 16.58 -6.28
N LEU A 115 -0.01 16.79 -5.18
CA LEU A 115 -0.17 18.11 -4.59
C LEU A 115 0.96 18.30 -3.56
N ASP A 116 1.86 19.25 -3.87
CA ASP A 116 3.03 19.56 -3.05
C ASP A 116 2.73 20.85 -2.27
N PHE A 117 2.74 20.76 -0.94
CA PHE A 117 2.37 21.91 -0.10
C PHE A 117 3.59 22.75 0.21
N PRO A 118 3.50 24.08 0.02
CA PRO A 118 4.58 24.99 0.40
C PRO A 118 4.93 24.88 1.89
N GLY A 119 6.22 25.00 2.20
CA GLY A 119 6.67 24.97 3.60
C GLY A 119 6.66 23.60 4.28
N GLY A 120 6.31 22.53 3.56
CA GLY A 120 6.27 21.18 4.13
C GLY A 120 5.08 20.93 5.05
N LEU A 121 4.04 21.76 4.95
CA LEU A 121 2.80 21.63 5.71
C LEU A 121 2.06 20.33 5.34
N ASP A 122 1.27 19.81 6.27
CA ASP A 122 0.29 18.78 5.97
C ASP A 122 -0.99 19.40 5.35
N PRO A 123 -1.88 18.58 4.75
CA PRO A 123 -3.11 19.09 4.13
C PRO A 123 -4.05 19.84 5.10
N ASP A 124 -4.16 19.36 6.36
CA ASP A 124 -4.99 19.99 7.40
C ASP A 124 -4.41 21.35 7.81
N GLU A 125 -3.09 21.40 8.05
CA GLU A 125 -2.40 22.65 8.39
C GLU A 125 -2.52 23.67 7.25
N PHE A 126 -2.28 23.24 6.01
CA PHE A 126 -2.35 24.13 4.86
C PHE A 126 -3.75 24.73 4.66
N ILE A 127 -4.80 23.91 4.69
CA ILE A 127 -6.17 24.42 4.47
C ILE A 127 -6.64 25.33 5.59
N ARG A 128 -6.18 25.12 6.83
CA ARG A 128 -6.51 25.98 7.97
C ARG A 128 -5.78 27.33 7.93
N GLN A 129 -4.55 27.34 7.44
CA GLN A 129 -3.74 28.56 7.37
C GLN A 129 -4.08 29.40 6.15
N GLU A 130 -4.17 28.80 5.00
CA GLU A 130 -4.26 29.48 3.70
C GLU A 130 -5.68 29.49 3.12
N GLY A 131 -6.58 28.64 3.60
CA GLY A 131 -7.97 28.58 3.19
C GLY A 131 -8.23 27.83 1.90
N LEU A 132 -9.52 27.74 1.54
CA LEU A 132 -10.01 26.97 0.40
C LEU A 132 -9.50 27.51 -0.94
N GLU A 133 -9.46 28.81 -1.11
CA GLU A 133 -9.03 29.44 -2.38
C GLU A 133 -7.58 29.12 -2.70
N ALA A 134 -6.69 29.21 -1.69
CA ALA A 134 -5.30 28.84 -1.83
C ALA A 134 -5.12 27.35 -2.13
N PHE A 135 -5.91 26.48 -1.46
CA PHE A 135 -5.90 25.05 -1.74
C PHE A 135 -6.31 24.72 -3.18
N GLN A 136 -7.37 25.39 -3.66
CA GLN A 136 -7.83 25.21 -5.05
C GLN A 136 -6.85 25.77 -6.09
N ALA A 137 -6.05 26.76 -5.73
CA ALA A 137 -5.01 27.35 -6.58
C ALA A 137 -3.75 26.50 -6.66
N LEU A 138 -3.58 25.46 -5.80
CA LEU A 138 -2.46 24.56 -5.89
C LEU A 138 -2.42 23.86 -7.25
N LYS A 139 -1.25 23.91 -7.88
CA LYS A 139 -1.02 23.24 -9.16
C LYS A 139 -0.46 21.85 -8.92
N PRO A 140 -1.20 20.79 -9.29
CA PRO A 140 -0.69 19.44 -9.18
C PRO A 140 0.47 19.24 -10.16
N ILE A 141 1.53 18.58 -9.71
CA ILE A 141 2.70 18.26 -10.52
C ILE A 141 2.69 16.80 -10.95
N SER A 142 3.32 16.49 -12.08
CA SER A 142 3.43 15.11 -12.57
C SER A 142 4.33 14.27 -11.65
N ALA A 143 4.13 12.95 -11.66
CA ALA A 143 4.98 12.02 -10.94
C ALA A 143 6.47 12.16 -11.31
N VAL A 144 6.74 12.40 -12.59
CA VAL A 144 8.11 12.65 -13.11
C VAL A 144 8.71 13.90 -12.49
N THR A 145 7.97 15.03 -12.53
CA THR A 145 8.41 16.29 -11.93
C THR A 145 8.68 16.13 -10.44
N TYR A 146 7.80 15.43 -9.72
CA TYR A 146 7.98 15.19 -8.29
C TYR A 146 9.26 14.40 -8.00
N ARG A 147 9.47 13.28 -8.72
CA ARG A 147 10.70 12.47 -8.57
C ARG A 147 11.95 13.27 -8.87
N MET A 148 11.97 14.06 -9.94
CA MET A 148 13.11 14.92 -10.28
C MET A 148 13.40 15.96 -9.19
N ARG A 149 12.37 16.59 -8.60
CA ARG A 149 12.54 17.51 -7.47
C ARG A 149 13.17 16.82 -6.26
N ARG A 150 12.73 15.59 -5.93
CA ARG A 150 13.32 14.81 -4.83
C ARG A 150 14.78 14.42 -5.09
N GLU A 151 15.15 14.12 -6.32
CA GLU A 151 16.56 13.89 -6.66
C GLU A 151 17.37 15.17 -6.57
N LYS A 152 16.84 16.33 -6.96
CA LYS A 152 17.54 17.61 -6.81
C LYS A 152 17.88 17.93 -5.35
N GLU A 153 17.00 17.59 -4.41
CA GLU A 153 17.25 17.81 -2.98
C GLU A 153 18.33 16.88 -2.39
N ARG A 154 18.61 15.75 -3.06
CA ARG A 154 19.64 14.78 -2.64
C ARG A 154 21.02 15.12 -3.16
N HIS A 155 21.12 15.94 -4.18
CA HIS A 155 22.37 16.24 -4.86
C HIS A 155 22.65 17.75 -4.80
N ASP A 156 23.87 18.10 -4.41
CA ASP A 156 24.31 19.51 -4.42
C ASP A 156 24.62 19.95 -5.87
N VAL A 157 23.62 20.50 -6.54
CA VAL A 157 23.75 20.96 -7.94
C VAL A 157 24.66 22.17 -8.10
N SER A 158 25.18 22.77 -7.01
CA SER A 158 26.20 23.82 -7.08
C SER A 158 27.59 23.24 -7.44
N THR A 159 27.83 21.98 -7.12
CA THR A 159 29.08 21.27 -7.42
C THR A 159 28.98 20.55 -8.78
N GLU A 160 30.14 20.34 -9.42
CA GLU A 160 30.21 19.59 -10.67
C GLU A 160 29.75 18.13 -10.49
N GLU A 161 30.24 17.45 -9.44
CA GLU A 161 29.89 16.09 -9.10
C GLU A 161 28.39 15.96 -8.82
N GLY A 162 27.83 16.89 -8.03
CA GLY A 162 26.39 16.88 -7.71
C GLY A 162 25.52 17.08 -8.95
N ARG A 163 25.92 17.95 -9.90
CA ARG A 163 25.21 18.10 -11.19
C ARG A 163 25.25 16.83 -12.03
N ILE A 164 26.40 16.14 -12.07
CA ILE A 164 26.57 14.88 -12.80
C ILE A 164 25.65 13.81 -12.20
N GLU A 165 25.67 13.62 -10.89
CA GLU A 165 24.86 12.59 -10.22
C GLU A 165 23.36 12.91 -10.33
N TYR A 166 22.97 14.17 -10.18
CA TYR A 166 21.58 14.62 -10.42
C TYR A 166 21.13 14.33 -11.86
N ALA A 167 21.97 14.66 -12.86
CA ALA A 167 21.66 14.39 -14.27
C ALA A 167 21.48 12.88 -14.54
N LYS A 168 22.34 12.03 -13.96
CA LYS A 168 22.23 10.56 -14.07
C LYS A 168 20.93 10.04 -13.42
N ALA A 169 20.61 10.52 -12.22
CA ALA A 169 19.39 10.14 -11.52
C ALA A 169 18.14 10.54 -12.31
N CYS A 170 18.10 11.78 -12.82
CA CYS A 170 17.02 12.26 -13.67
C CYS A 170 16.92 11.48 -14.99
N ALA A 171 18.04 11.14 -15.63
CA ALA A 171 18.04 10.32 -16.84
C ALA A 171 17.39 8.93 -16.59
N ALA A 172 17.64 8.35 -15.41
CA ALA A 172 16.98 7.09 -15.02
C ALA A 172 15.46 7.23 -14.88
N ILE A 173 14.97 8.34 -14.33
CA ILE A 173 13.53 8.66 -14.23
C ILE A 173 12.93 8.87 -15.63
N LEU A 174 13.57 9.70 -16.44
CA LEU A 174 13.09 10.10 -17.76
C LEU A 174 13.02 8.96 -18.76
N ARG A 175 13.76 7.87 -18.56
CA ARG A 175 13.66 6.65 -19.38
C ARG A 175 12.26 6.05 -19.38
N GLY A 176 11.48 6.25 -18.32
CA GLY A 176 10.09 5.79 -18.22
C GLY A 176 9.08 6.66 -18.98
N VAL A 177 9.46 7.88 -19.38
CA VAL A 177 8.60 8.82 -20.08
C VAL A 177 8.46 8.39 -21.54
N LYS A 178 7.22 8.10 -21.96
CA LYS A 178 6.92 7.62 -23.31
C LYS A 178 6.50 8.73 -24.26
N GLU A 179 5.93 9.81 -23.71
CA GLU A 179 5.43 10.92 -24.51
C GLU A 179 6.60 11.85 -24.89
N PRO A 180 6.88 12.01 -26.22
CA PRO A 180 8.04 12.78 -26.68
C PRO A 180 8.02 14.26 -26.26
N VAL A 181 6.85 14.87 -26.22
CA VAL A 181 6.72 16.30 -25.85
C VAL A 181 6.98 16.48 -24.34
N GLU A 182 6.50 15.57 -23.52
CA GLU A 182 6.76 15.56 -22.09
C GLU A 182 8.26 15.36 -21.81
N LEU A 183 8.87 14.40 -22.51
CA LEU A 183 10.32 14.14 -22.41
C LEU A 183 11.14 15.38 -22.80
N GLU A 184 10.81 16.01 -23.93
CA GLU A 184 11.51 17.24 -24.38
C GLU A 184 11.38 18.37 -23.37
N ASN A 185 10.21 18.54 -22.77
CA ASN A 185 10.00 19.55 -21.72
C ASN A 185 10.89 19.31 -20.51
N HIS A 186 10.95 18.05 -20.00
CA HIS A 186 11.82 17.70 -18.89
C HIS A 186 13.30 17.83 -19.21
N LEU A 187 13.72 17.44 -20.41
CA LEU A 187 15.10 17.60 -20.86
C LEU A 187 15.52 19.07 -20.91
N ARG A 188 14.63 19.96 -21.37
CA ARG A 188 14.89 21.39 -21.39
C ARG A 188 15.13 21.93 -19.98
N HIS A 189 14.29 21.59 -19.03
CA HIS A 189 14.46 21.98 -17.63
C HIS A 189 15.77 21.43 -17.04
N LEU A 190 16.03 20.14 -17.24
CA LEU A 190 17.24 19.48 -16.75
C LEU A 190 18.51 20.09 -17.36
N SER A 191 18.49 20.42 -18.65
CA SER A 191 19.59 21.09 -19.35
C SER A 191 19.92 22.47 -18.72
N VAL A 192 18.91 23.26 -18.41
CA VAL A 192 19.06 24.56 -17.76
C VAL A 192 19.62 24.41 -16.34
N GLU A 193 19.14 23.42 -15.58
CA GLU A 193 19.57 23.20 -14.19
C GLU A 193 21.00 22.66 -14.05
N THR A 194 21.40 21.80 -14.99
CA THR A 194 22.69 21.11 -14.93
C THR A 194 23.78 21.71 -15.80
N GLY A 195 23.39 22.49 -16.84
CA GLY A 195 24.29 23.02 -17.86
C GLY A 195 24.71 22.00 -18.92
N PHE A 196 24.22 20.75 -18.87
CA PHE A 196 24.48 19.75 -19.91
C PHE A 196 23.55 19.95 -21.11
N SER A 197 24.06 19.68 -22.33
CA SER A 197 23.24 19.77 -23.53
C SER A 197 22.20 18.64 -23.56
N LYS A 198 21.10 18.86 -24.28
CA LYS A 198 20.03 17.88 -24.42
C LYS A 198 20.52 16.59 -25.09
N GLU A 199 21.46 16.72 -26.03
CA GLU A 199 22.06 15.58 -26.75
C GLU A 199 22.80 14.65 -25.78
N VAL A 200 23.60 15.22 -24.86
CA VAL A 200 24.30 14.47 -23.82
C VAL A 200 23.31 13.81 -22.86
N LEU A 201 22.25 14.51 -22.43
CA LEU A 201 21.23 13.99 -21.57
C LEU A 201 20.44 12.85 -22.25
N MET A 202 20.11 12.98 -23.54
CA MET A 202 19.48 11.92 -24.33
C MET A 202 20.40 10.69 -24.45
N GLN A 203 21.69 10.88 -24.69
CA GLN A 203 22.66 9.78 -24.66
C GLN A 203 22.70 9.08 -23.30
N GLN A 204 22.67 9.85 -22.21
CA GLN A 204 22.64 9.29 -20.87
C GLN A 204 21.37 8.49 -20.59
N ILE A 205 20.19 8.90 -21.11
CA ILE A 205 18.94 8.13 -21.05
C ILE A 205 19.09 6.81 -21.80
N GLY A 206 19.70 6.82 -23.00
CA GLY A 206 19.89 5.63 -23.83
C GLY A 206 21.00 4.71 -23.32
N ALA A 207 22.07 5.26 -22.70
CA ALA A 207 23.22 4.49 -22.23
C ALA A 207 22.97 3.74 -20.93
N ALA A 208 21.99 4.16 -20.13
CA ALA A 208 21.68 3.49 -18.88
C ALA A 208 21.01 2.11 -19.16
N PRO A 209 21.29 1.06 -18.38
CA PRO A 209 20.65 -0.22 -18.57
C PRO A 209 19.12 -0.04 -18.48
N PRO A 210 18.35 -0.76 -19.32
CA PRO A 210 16.90 -0.67 -19.27
C PRO A 210 16.44 -0.98 -17.84
N PRO A 211 15.44 -0.28 -17.30
CA PRO A 211 14.86 -0.65 -16.04
C PRO A 211 14.51 -2.14 -16.14
N LYS A 212 14.77 -2.91 -15.07
CA LYS A 212 14.35 -4.32 -15.03
C LYS A 212 12.83 -4.32 -15.26
N VAL A 213 12.43 -4.45 -16.50
CA VAL A 213 11.03 -4.59 -16.89
C VAL A 213 10.64 -5.97 -16.39
N VAL A 214 10.03 -6.02 -15.23
CA VAL A 214 9.25 -7.19 -14.82
C VAL A 214 8.10 -7.21 -15.82
N THR A 215 8.23 -8.02 -16.87
CA THR A 215 7.24 -8.15 -17.93
C THR A 215 5.86 -8.40 -17.32
N ALA A 216 4.82 -7.83 -17.93
CA ALA A 216 3.44 -7.98 -17.46
C ALA A 216 3.07 -9.45 -17.20
N ALA A 217 3.55 -10.37 -18.03
CA ALA A 217 3.38 -11.82 -17.86
C ALA A 217 4.03 -12.38 -16.57
N LYS A 218 5.22 -11.85 -16.15
CA LYS A 218 5.81 -12.21 -14.85
C LYS A 218 5.06 -11.52 -13.69
N ARG A 219 4.50 -10.33 -13.91
CA ARG A 219 3.66 -9.65 -12.92
C ARG A 219 2.31 -10.34 -12.74
N GLU A 220 1.67 -10.82 -13.80
CA GLU A 220 0.43 -11.60 -13.70
C GLU A 220 0.65 -12.95 -13.03
N GLY A 221 1.67 -13.70 -13.41
CA GLY A 221 2.01 -14.98 -12.76
C GLY A 221 2.44 -14.83 -11.30
N PHE A 222 3.16 -13.74 -10.96
CA PHE A 222 3.53 -13.42 -9.57
C PHE A 222 2.32 -12.88 -8.77
N ARG A 223 1.44 -12.10 -9.42
CA ARG A 223 0.19 -11.61 -8.83
C ARG A 223 -0.81 -12.73 -8.59
N GLN A 224 -0.92 -13.68 -9.53
CA GLN A 224 -1.79 -14.83 -9.40
C GLN A 224 -1.28 -15.77 -8.30
N LYS A 225 0.01 -16.07 -8.29
CA LYS A 225 0.65 -16.87 -7.24
C LYS A 225 0.65 -16.18 -5.85
N ALA A 226 0.91 -14.87 -5.79
CA ALA A 226 0.81 -14.10 -4.54
C ALA A 226 -0.64 -13.96 -4.05
N ARG A 227 -1.61 -13.92 -4.96
CA ARG A 227 -3.04 -13.87 -4.63
C ARG A 227 -3.54 -15.22 -4.11
N GLU A 228 -3.11 -16.32 -4.72
CA GLU A 228 -3.43 -17.69 -4.28
C GLU A 228 -2.74 -18.03 -2.96
N VAL A 229 -1.45 -17.72 -2.80
CA VAL A 229 -0.68 -17.93 -1.55
C VAL A 229 -1.23 -17.05 -0.42
N SER A 230 -1.57 -15.79 -0.67
CA SER A 230 -2.13 -14.89 0.35
C SER A 230 -3.53 -15.31 0.82
N GLN A 231 -4.35 -15.87 -0.07
CA GLN A 231 -5.69 -16.30 0.27
C GLN A 231 -5.69 -17.66 0.99
N VAL A 232 -4.81 -18.57 0.59
CA VAL A 232 -4.60 -19.86 1.25
C VAL A 232 -3.96 -19.65 2.63
N ASP A 233 -2.94 -18.78 2.74
CA ASP A 233 -2.28 -18.47 4.01
C ASP A 233 -3.25 -17.84 5.02
N TRP A 234 -4.08 -16.90 4.60
CA TRP A 234 -5.09 -16.30 5.49
C TRP A 234 -6.15 -17.33 5.94
N THR A 235 -6.62 -18.19 5.03
CA THR A 235 -7.59 -19.22 5.33
C THR A 235 -7.02 -20.25 6.31
N ALA A 236 -5.76 -20.65 6.11
CA ALA A 236 -5.03 -21.57 6.98
C ALA A 236 -4.83 -20.97 8.39
N ARG A 237 -4.39 -19.73 8.49
CA ARG A 237 -4.21 -19.02 9.78
C ARG A 237 -5.52 -18.88 10.54
N THR A 238 -6.60 -18.53 9.86
CA THR A 238 -7.94 -18.43 10.46
C THR A 238 -8.41 -19.77 11.01
N LEU A 239 -8.20 -20.85 10.25
CA LEU A 239 -8.57 -22.19 10.67
C LEU A 239 -7.81 -22.63 11.94
N LEU A 240 -6.50 -22.34 12.02
CA LEU A 240 -5.68 -22.61 13.20
C LEU A 240 -6.09 -21.75 14.39
N ALA A 241 -6.47 -20.49 14.17
CA ALA A 241 -6.98 -19.63 15.22
C ALA A 241 -8.29 -20.19 15.82
N VAL A 242 -9.21 -20.67 15.00
CA VAL A 242 -10.45 -21.32 15.48
C VAL A 242 -10.14 -22.63 16.17
N LEU A 243 -9.20 -23.44 15.68
CA LEU A 243 -8.75 -24.67 16.32
C LEU A 243 -8.17 -24.39 17.73
N ALA A 244 -7.41 -23.30 17.88
CA ALA A 244 -6.84 -22.88 19.16
C ALA A 244 -7.89 -22.52 20.21
N THR A 245 -9.12 -22.12 19.81
CA THR A 245 -10.23 -21.88 20.75
C THR A 245 -10.81 -23.17 21.35
N GLY A 246 -10.42 -24.35 20.84
CA GLY A 246 -10.95 -25.64 21.25
C GLY A 246 -12.39 -25.93 20.78
N ARG A 247 -12.96 -25.05 19.97
CA ARG A 247 -14.35 -25.15 19.48
C ARG A 247 -14.47 -25.92 18.16
N LEU A 248 -13.35 -26.11 17.43
CA LEU A 248 -13.33 -26.92 16.23
C LEU A 248 -12.98 -28.38 16.57
N PRO A 249 -13.73 -29.39 16.09
CA PRO A 249 -13.39 -30.79 16.29
C PRO A 249 -11.99 -31.11 15.77
N LYS A 250 -11.19 -31.83 16.55
CA LYS A 250 -9.77 -32.12 16.21
C LYS A 250 -9.59 -32.95 14.94
N ASP A 251 -10.61 -33.71 14.56
CA ASP A 251 -10.66 -34.52 13.33
C ASP A 251 -11.03 -33.71 12.06
N SER A 252 -11.37 -32.44 12.23
CA SER A 252 -11.74 -31.56 11.12
C SER A 252 -10.55 -31.03 10.32
N VAL A 253 -9.31 -31.17 10.83
CA VAL A 253 -8.09 -30.57 10.27
C VAL A 253 -6.94 -31.56 10.40
N SER A 254 -6.16 -31.74 9.32
CA SER A 254 -4.93 -32.53 9.32
C SER A 254 -3.69 -31.65 9.13
N PRO A 255 -2.58 -31.89 9.87
CA PRO A 255 -1.33 -31.14 9.68
C PRO A 255 -0.79 -31.19 8.24
N GLU A 256 -1.05 -32.28 7.52
CA GLU A 256 -0.64 -32.49 6.13
C GLU A 256 -1.31 -31.51 5.14
N GLU A 257 -2.39 -30.85 5.55
CA GLU A 257 -3.11 -29.88 4.73
C GLU A 257 -2.38 -28.53 4.68
N PHE A 258 -1.38 -28.30 5.54
CA PHE A 258 -0.60 -27.07 5.59
C PHE A 258 0.75 -27.26 4.87
N GLU A 259 0.95 -26.52 3.75
CA GLU A 259 2.22 -26.51 3.03
C GLU A 259 3.33 -25.78 3.81
N ASP A 260 2.96 -24.74 4.55
CA ASP A 260 3.88 -23.95 5.37
C ASP A 260 4.32 -24.75 6.60
N PRO A 261 5.65 -24.93 6.81
CA PRO A 261 6.17 -25.71 7.96
C PRO A 261 5.77 -25.14 9.32
N LEU A 262 5.65 -23.80 9.45
CA LEU A 262 5.23 -23.14 10.68
C LEU A 262 3.78 -23.46 11.01
N LEU A 263 2.88 -23.33 10.02
CA LEU A 263 1.45 -23.61 10.18
C LEU A 263 1.19 -25.09 10.45
N ARG A 264 1.97 -25.98 9.83
CA ARG A 264 1.92 -27.43 10.08
C ARG A 264 2.31 -27.75 11.52
N SER A 265 3.46 -27.23 11.97
CA SER A 265 3.93 -27.43 13.35
C SER A 265 2.97 -26.87 14.39
N LEU A 266 2.35 -25.71 14.08
CA LEU A 266 1.32 -25.10 14.92
C LEU A 266 0.06 -25.98 15.00
N CYS A 267 -0.39 -26.55 13.88
CA CYS A 267 -1.51 -27.49 13.82
C CYS A 267 -1.23 -28.73 14.69
N GLU A 268 -0.07 -29.34 14.53
CA GLU A 268 0.36 -30.52 15.32
C GLU A 268 0.31 -30.23 16.83
N GLY A 269 0.86 -29.10 17.25
CA GLY A 269 0.87 -28.73 18.66
C GLY A 269 -0.54 -28.44 19.22
N LEU A 270 -1.39 -27.76 18.44
CA LEU A 270 -2.78 -27.52 18.84
C LEU A 270 -3.59 -28.81 18.95
N LEU A 271 -3.42 -29.74 18.02
CA LEU A 271 -4.06 -31.08 18.07
C LEU A 271 -3.56 -31.91 19.26
N ALA A 272 -2.26 -31.78 19.63
CA ALA A 272 -1.69 -32.38 20.81
C ALA A 272 -2.16 -31.72 22.12
N GLY A 273 -2.82 -30.58 22.07
CA GLY A 273 -3.32 -29.84 23.23
C GLY A 273 -2.27 -28.99 23.92
N GLU A 274 -1.21 -28.60 23.21
CA GLU A 274 -0.17 -27.71 23.74
C GLU A 274 -0.74 -26.29 24.00
N SER A 275 -0.21 -25.63 25.02
CA SER A 275 -0.61 -24.26 25.35
C SER A 275 -0.03 -23.23 24.37
N ALA A 276 -0.67 -22.09 24.23
CA ALA A 276 -0.19 -20.99 23.40
C ALA A 276 1.26 -20.57 23.79
N ALA A 277 1.58 -20.55 25.08
CA ALA A 277 2.91 -20.22 25.55
C ALA A 277 3.96 -21.26 25.08
N SER A 278 3.67 -22.56 25.19
CA SER A 278 4.53 -23.64 24.71
C SER A 278 4.77 -23.57 23.20
N LEU A 279 3.71 -23.27 22.41
CA LEU A 279 3.79 -23.13 20.96
C LEU A 279 4.66 -21.93 20.51
N MET A 280 4.63 -20.83 21.29
CA MET A 280 5.48 -19.67 21.05
C MET A 280 6.95 -19.96 21.43
N GLU A 281 7.21 -20.65 22.54
CA GLU A 281 8.56 -21.02 23.00
C GLU A 281 9.27 -21.99 22.04
N ARG A 282 8.54 -22.80 21.29
CA ARG A 282 9.10 -23.70 20.27
C ARG A 282 9.73 -22.95 19.08
N GLN A 283 9.39 -21.67 18.88
CA GLN A 283 9.94 -20.88 17.80
C GLN A 283 11.34 -20.37 18.15
N THR A 284 12.30 -20.63 17.27
CA THR A 284 13.71 -20.30 17.49
C THR A 284 14.04 -18.83 17.22
N ASP A 285 13.19 -18.12 16.49
CA ASP A 285 13.39 -16.72 16.12
C ASP A 285 12.20 -15.83 16.53
N ASP A 286 12.45 -14.52 16.64
CA ASP A 286 11.44 -13.54 17.04
C ASP A 286 10.31 -13.40 16.02
N GLN A 287 10.59 -13.62 14.73
CA GLN A 287 9.63 -13.51 13.66
C GLN A 287 8.62 -14.68 13.71
N GLY A 288 9.07 -15.89 13.97
CA GLY A 288 8.22 -17.05 14.18
C GLY A 288 7.36 -16.90 15.43
N ARG A 289 7.92 -16.41 16.55
CA ARG A 289 7.15 -16.10 17.77
C ARG A 289 6.05 -15.08 17.54
N ALA A 290 6.35 -13.99 16.81
CA ALA A 290 5.38 -12.98 16.47
C ALA A 290 4.26 -13.54 15.56
N ALA A 291 4.61 -14.34 14.55
CA ALA A 291 3.64 -14.96 13.65
C ALA A 291 2.69 -15.93 14.37
N VAL A 292 3.21 -16.75 15.28
CA VAL A 292 2.39 -17.65 16.13
C VAL A 292 1.50 -16.83 17.05
N GLY A 293 2.04 -15.78 17.70
CA GLY A 293 1.28 -14.87 18.54
C GLY A 293 0.12 -14.20 17.80
N ASP A 294 0.36 -13.72 16.58
CA ASP A 294 -0.66 -13.10 15.71
C ASP A 294 -1.79 -14.10 15.35
N ILE A 295 -1.45 -15.35 15.07
CA ILE A 295 -2.43 -16.40 14.76
C ILE A 295 -3.28 -16.73 16.00
N LEU A 296 -2.64 -16.94 17.16
CA LEU A 296 -3.33 -17.33 18.39
C LEU A 296 -4.12 -16.17 19.01
N SER A 297 -3.75 -14.91 18.72
CA SER A 297 -4.44 -13.71 19.17
C SER A 297 -5.52 -13.23 18.20
N LEU A 298 -5.76 -13.94 17.11
CA LEU A 298 -6.88 -13.68 16.18
C LEU A 298 -8.19 -13.80 16.97
N ASN A 299 -8.56 -12.68 17.62
CA ASN A 299 -9.75 -12.60 18.44
C ASN A 299 -10.95 -12.53 17.51
N THR A 300 -11.68 -13.62 17.46
CA THR A 300 -12.95 -13.69 16.73
C THR A 300 -14.03 -13.36 17.75
N ASP A 301 -14.49 -12.10 17.79
CA ASP A 301 -15.65 -11.66 18.57
C ASP A 301 -16.99 -12.24 18.02
N LEU A 302 -16.89 -13.38 17.34
CA LEU A 302 -18.04 -14.10 16.81
C LEU A 302 -18.61 -15.02 17.89
N ASP A 303 -19.92 -15.14 17.91
CA ASP A 303 -20.61 -16.21 18.67
C ASP A 303 -20.24 -17.60 18.12
N ASP A 304 -20.58 -18.64 18.86
CA ASP A 304 -20.22 -20.02 18.50
C ASP A 304 -20.71 -20.41 17.10
N ASP A 305 -21.89 -19.95 16.70
CA ASP A 305 -22.47 -20.20 15.37
C ASP A 305 -21.71 -19.46 14.26
N GLY A 306 -21.26 -18.26 14.54
CA GLY A 306 -20.44 -17.46 13.60
C GLY A 306 -19.06 -18.07 13.39
N LEU A 307 -18.40 -18.54 14.46
CA LEU A 307 -17.11 -19.24 14.42
C LEU A 307 -17.19 -20.55 13.62
N MET A 308 -18.24 -21.36 13.86
CA MET A 308 -18.44 -22.62 13.15
C MET A 308 -18.73 -22.39 11.65
N ARG A 309 -19.51 -21.38 11.30
CA ARG A 309 -19.74 -20.99 9.88
C ARG A 309 -18.44 -20.54 9.21
N MET A 310 -17.65 -19.72 9.90
CA MET A 310 -16.36 -19.26 9.38
C MET A 310 -15.39 -20.43 9.18
N ALA A 311 -15.29 -21.35 10.14
CA ALA A 311 -14.45 -22.54 10.03
C ALA A 311 -14.90 -23.44 8.86
N GLN A 312 -16.21 -23.67 8.69
CA GLN A 312 -16.75 -24.45 7.57
C GLN A 312 -16.46 -23.80 6.20
N ASP A 313 -16.54 -22.47 6.10
CA ASP A 313 -16.18 -21.74 4.87
C ASP A 313 -14.68 -21.79 4.59
N CYS A 314 -13.85 -21.76 5.64
CA CYS A 314 -12.41 -21.97 5.51
C CYS A 314 -12.08 -23.40 5.06
N LEU A 315 -12.69 -24.41 5.65
CA LEU A 315 -12.53 -25.82 5.24
C LEU A 315 -12.95 -26.06 3.79
N LYS A 316 -14.09 -25.51 3.35
CA LYS A 316 -14.52 -25.58 1.94
C LYS A 316 -13.55 -24.93 0.97
N LYS A 317 -12.91 -23.82 1.36
CA LYS A 317 -11.92 -23.11 0.55
C LYS A 317 -10.57 -23.83 0.53
N CYS A 318 -10.11 -24.38 1.64
CA CYS A 318 -8.93 -25.24 1.71
C CYS A 318 -9.14 -26.50 0.85
N ALA A 319 -10.27 -27.17 0.99
CA ALA A 319 -10.63 -28.36 0.20
C ALA A 319 -10.60 -28.10 -1.30
N SER A 320 -10.97 -26.90 -1.78
CA SER A 320 -10.98 -26.60 -3.22
C SER A 320 -9.59 -26.45 -3.86
N SER A 321 -8.53 -26.19 -3.09
CA SER A 321 -7.17 -25.96 -3.60
C SER A 321 -6.27 -27.20 -3.52
N VAL A 322 -6.42 -28.03 -2.49
CA VAL A 322 -5.57 -29.20 -2.24
C VAL A 322 -6.28 -30.52 -2.61
N TRP A 323 -7.59 -30.62 -2.45
CA TRP A 323 -8.37 -31.84 -2.68
C TRP A 323 -8.66 -32.15 -4.15
N LYS A 324 -8.56 -31.20 -5.08
CA LYS A 324 -8.67 -31.50 -6.52
C LYS A 324 -7.58 -32.42 -7.06
N ARG A 325 -6.45 -32.59 -6.34
CA ARG A 325 -5.36 -33.47 -6.76
C ARG A 325 -5.47 -34.91 -6.22
N ARG A 326 -6.40 -35.20 -5.34
CA ARG A 326 -6.54 -36.52 -4.71
C ARG A 326 -7.64 -37.38 -5.35
N TRP A 327 -8.47 -36.79 -6.25
CA TRP A 327 -9.59 -37.47 -6.90
C TRP A 327 -9.58 -37.38 -8.43
N THR A 328 -8.44 -37.04 -9.05
CA THR A 328 -8.10 -37.29 -10.44
C THR A 328 -6.90 -38.24 -10.50
#